data_ef254ab4d55b234450a9405d2552b9e4
#
_entry.id   ef254ab4d55b234450a9405d2552b9e4
#
_cell.length_a   1.000
_cell.length_b   1.000
_cell.length_c   1.000
_cell.angle_alpha   90.00
_cell.angle_beta   90.00
_cell.angle_gamma   90.00
#
_symmetry.space_group_name_H-M   'P 1'
#
loop_
_entity.id
_entity.type
_entity.pdbx_description
1 polymer ?
#
loop_
_entity_poly.entity_id
_entity_poly.type
_entity_poly.pdbx_seq_one_letter_code
_entity_poly.pdbx_strand_id
1 'polypeptide(L)'
;MTSQTSTIRPAFALICAQRRARWILSTAKVRKVGRQVLSVRGFGLIELLITLAIVGVLASIAYPSFHSHSAKSLMIEARLELESWAAVQEQQRLGKGRYVRLSELEAIAPLSQRVRRTFTAHQMLSDDGLSFQLRLEPHDANVLLQPISLNHWGQLQTSFSW
;
A
#
# COMPACT_ATOMS: atom_id res chain seq x y z
N MET A 1 -44.46 21.47 -41.42
CA MET A 1 -43.47 22.53 -41.66
C MET A 1 -42.13 21.89 -41.40
N THR A 2 -41.73 21.27 -42.36
CA THR A 2 -40.63 21.27 -43.37
C THR A 2 -39.27 21.06 -42.73
N SER A 3 -38.89 19.79 -42.80
CA SER A 3 -37.57 19.20 -42.64
C SER A 3 -36.58 19.72 -43.69
N GLN A 4 -35.41 20.14 -43.25
CA GLN A 4 -34.24 20.27 -44.11
C GLN A 4 -33.15 19.28 -43.66
N THR A 5 -33.12 18.15 -44.35
CA THR A 5 -32.00 17.22 -44.39
C THR A 5 -30.94 17.74 -45.33
N SER A 6 -29.85 18.29 -44.83
CA SER A 6 -28.68 18.61 -45.65
C SER A 6 -27.77 17.40 -45.82
N THR A 7 -27.87 16.85 -46.99
CA THR A 7 -26.97 15.80 -47.58
C THR A 7 -25.57 16.36 -47.76
N ILE A 8 -24.60 15.97 -46.95
CA ILE A 8 -23.18 16.14 -47.20
C ILE A 8 -22.68 14.89 -47.91
N ARG A 9 -22.54 14.98 -49.22
CA ARG A 9 -22.06 13.95 -50.15
C ARG A 9 -20.52 13.88 -50.16
N PRO A 10 -19.97 12.81 -50.66
CA PRO A 10 -18.71 12.21 -50.27
C PRO A 10 -17.52 12.72 -51.11
N ALA A 11 -16.78 13.65 -50.57
CA ALA A 11 -15.53 14.10 -51.16
C ALA A 11 -14.30 13.30 -50.71
N PHE A 12 -14.46 12.38 -49.75
CA PHE A 12 -13.35 11.61 -49.16
C PHE A 12 -13.01 10.29 -49.90
N ALA A 13 -13.87 9.82 -50.81
CA ALA A 13 -13.65 8.53 -51.49
C ALA A 13 -12.70 8.59 -52.67
N LEU A 14 -12.41 9.77 -53.26
CA LEU A 14 -11.58 9.90 -54.45
C LEU A 14 -10.09 10.13 -54.17
N ILE A 15 -9.71 10.49 -52.97
CA ILE A 15 -8.30 10.74 -52.61
C ILE A 15 -7.56 9.45 -52.22
N CYS A 16 -8.25 8.41 -51.79
CA CYS A 16 -7.61 7.13 -51.43
C CYS A 16 -7.29 6.20 -52.63
N ALA A 17 -7.89 6.39 -53.78
CA ALA A 17 -7.69 5.50 -54.95
C ALA A 17 -6.44 5.82 -55.78
N GLN A 18 -5.89 7.02 -55.68
CA GLN A 18 -4.77 7.43 -56.53
C GLN A 18 -3.36 7.27 -55.91
N ARG A 19 -3.28 6.80 -54.65
CA ARG A 19 -1.97 6.55 -54.00
C ARG A 19 -1.49 5.09 -54.04
N ARG A 20 -2.23 4.17 -54.67
CA ARG A 20 -1.81 2.74 -54.70
C ARG A 20 -1.01 2.28 -55.89
N ALA A 21 -0.67 3.16 -56.84
CA ALA A 21 -0.06 2.73 -58.12
C ALA A 21 1.42 3.13 -58.32
N ARG A 22 2.13 3.62 -57.30
CA ARG A 22 3.54 4.05 -57.48
C ARG A 22 4.57 3.36 -56.60
N TRP A 23 4.22 2.24 -55.95
CA TRP A 23 5.15 1.52 -55.06
C TRP A 23 5.64 0.15 -55.61
N ILE A 24 5.43 -0.11 -56.87
CA ILE A 24 5.98 -1.31 -57.52
C ILE A 24 7.00 -0.83 -58.53
N LEU A 25 8.25 -1.09 -58.26
CA LEU A 25 9.48 -1.03 -59.02
C LEU A 25 10.54 -0.07 -58.44
N SER A 26 10.89 -0.31 -57.18
CA SER A 26 12.25 -0.07 -56.73
C SER A 26 12.83 -1.43 -56.37
N THR A 27 13.55 -2.03 -57.28
CA THR A 27 14.43 -3.17 -57.04
C THR A 27 15.50 -2.72 -56.05
N ALA A 28 15.15 -2.69 -54.77
CA ALA A 28 16.11 -2.49 -53.70
C ALA A 28 17.04 -3.70 -53.70
N LYS A 29 18.24 -3.47 -54.20
CA LYS A 29 19.41 -4.32 -54.05
C LYS A 29 19.49 -4.73 -52.57
N VAL A 30 19.03 -5.94 -52.28
CA VAL A 30 19.14 -6.54 -50.92
C VAL A 30 20.63 -6.65 -50.61
N ARG A 31 21.19 -5.65 -49.96
CA ARG A 31 22.46 -5.79 -49.27
C ARG A 31 22.25 -6.94 -48.29
N LYS A 32 22.94 -8.07 -48.53
CA LYS A 32 23.13 -9.09 -47.50
C LYS A 32 23.78 -8.40 -46.33
N VAL A 33 22.94 -7.95 -45.39
CA VAL A 33 23.39 -7.60 -44.04
C VAL A 33 23.89 -8.92 -43.48
N GLY A 34 25.22 -9.06 -43.43
CA GLY A 34 25.86 -10.19 -42.77
C GLY A 34 25.24 -10.27 -41.42
N ARG A 35 24.56 -11.38 -41.09
CA ARG A 35 24.14 -11.70 -39.74
C ARG A 35 25.41 -11.72 -38.92
N GLN A 36 25.70 -10.61 -38.25
CA GLN A 36 26.61 -10.61 -37.12
C GLN A 36 25.90 -11.49 -36.07
N VAL A 37 26.29 -12.74 -36.04
CA VAL A 37 25.93 -13.61 -34.91
C VAL A 37 26.64 -12.99 -33.74
N LEU A 38 25.90 -12.15 -32.98
CA LEU A 38 26.33 -11.71 -31.68
C LEU A 38 26.53 -12.99 -30.90
N SER A 39 27.79 -13.34 -30.67
CA SER A 39 28.19 -14.44 -29.81
C SER A 39 27.64 -14.09 -28.44
N VAL A 40 26.48 -14.64 -28.10
CA VAL A 40 25.92 -14.57 -26.75
C VAL A 40 26.85 -15.44 -25.91
N ARG A 41 27.83 -14.81 -25.29
CA ARG A 41 28.66 -15.46 -24.27
C ARG A 41 27.71 -15.85 -23.15
N GLY A 42 27.53 -17.14 -22.93
CA GLY A 42 26.80 -17.64 -21.78
C GLY A 42 27.46 -17.16 -20.48
N PHE A 43 26.68 -16.86 -19.48
CA PHE A 43 27.15 -16.50 -18.13
C PHE A 43 28.06 -17.62 -17.61
N GLY A 44 29.26 -17.28 -17.21
CA GLY A 44 30.20 -18.22 -16.59
C GLY A 44 29.73 -18.63 -15.19
N LEU A 45 29.98 -19.88 -14.79
CA LEU A 45 29.62 -20.39 -13.46
C LEU A 45 30.28 -19.55 -12.35
N ILE A 46 31.48 -19.06 -12.57
CA ILE A 46 32.21 -18.19 -11.62
C ILE A 46 31.52 -16.82 -11.46
N GLU A 47 30.95 -16.28 -12.54
CA GLU A 47 30.23 -14.99 -12.53
C GLU A 47 28.94 -15.08 -11.71
N LEU A 48 28.22 -16.23 -11.79
CA LEU A 48 27.07 -16.51 -10.94
C LEU A 48 27.47 -16.63 -9.46
N LEU A 49 28.59 -17.26 -9.16
CA LEU A 49 29.07 -17.38 -7.79
C LEU A 49 29.44 -16.01 -7.20
N ILE A 50 30.11 -15.16 -7.97
CA ILE A 50 30.47 -13.80 -7.52
C ILE A 50 29.20 -12.95 -7.32
N THR A 51 28.24 -13.02 -8.23
CA THR A 51 26.98 -12.27 -8.08
C THR A 51 26.19 -12.71 -6.86
N LEU A 52 26.10 -14.03 -6.58
CA LEU A 52 25.46 -14.56 -5.39
C LEU A 52 26.17 -14.13 -4.11
N ALA A 53 27.51 -14.09 -4.12
CA ALA A 53 28.27 -13.62 -2.97
C ALA A 53 27.98 -12.14 -2.66
N ILE A 54 27.94 -11.28 -3.68
CA ILE A 54 27.62 -9.86 -3.53
C ILE A 54 26.17 -9.68 -3.01
N VAL A 55 25.22 -10.40 -3.59
CA VAL A 55 23.81 -10.37 -3.15
C VAL A 55 23.68 -10.81 -1.70
N GLY A 56 24.40 -11.87 -1.30
CA GLY A 56 24.43 -12.37 0.08
C GLY A 56 24.92 -11.32 1.09
N VAL A 57 25.98 -10.60 0.75
CA VAL A 57 26.50 -9.51 1.59
C VAL A 57 25.49 -8.36 1.70
N LEU A 58 24.89 -7.93 0.61
CA LEU A 58 23.87 -6.87 0.62
C LEU A 58 22.62 -7.29 1.39
N ALA A 59 22.16 -8.52 1.22
CA ALA A 59 21.02 -9.07 1.94
C ALA A 59 21.23 -9.10 3.46
N SER A 60 22.46 -9.39 3.92
CA SER A 60 22.77 -9.43 5.35
C SER A 60 22.58 -8.10 6.07
N ILE A 61 22.80 -6.99 5.37
CA ILE A 61 22.60 -5.61 5.90
C ILE A 61 21.15 -5.17 5.75
N ALA A 62 20.52 -5.54 4.63
CA ALA A 62 19.14 -5.09 4.33
C ALA A 62 18.08 -5.75 5.21
N TYR A 63 18.27 -7.01 5.59
CA TYR A 63 17.29 -7.79 6.34
C TYR A 63 16.94 -7.20 7.72
N PRO A 64 17.90 -6.88 8.63
CA PRO A 64 17.58 -6.31 9.94
C PRO A 64 16.95 -4.92 9.84
N SER A 65 17.36 -4.11 8.86
CA SER A 65 16.78 -2.78 8.63
C SER A 65 15.30 -2.87 8.24
N PHE A 66 14.95 -3.79 7.35
CA PHE A 66 13.58 -3.99 6.91
C PHE A 66 12.64 -4.38 8.07
N HIS A 67 13.08 -5.29 8.94
CA HIS A 67 12.30 -5.71 10.12
C HIS A 67 12.02 -4.56 11.08
N SER A 68 13.01 -3.74 11.37
CA SER A 68 12.84 -2.59 12.28
C SER A 68 11.90 -1.53 11.69
N HIS A 69 12.00 -1.25 10.40
CA HIS A 69 11.09 -0.32 9.72
C HIS A 69 9.65 -0.83 9.67
N SER A 70 9.45 -2.13 9.44
CA SER A 70 8.13 -2.74 9.43
C SER A 70 7.45 -2.67 10.80
N ALA A 71 8.18 -2.94 11.88
CA ALA A 71 7.68 -2.82 13.24
C ALA A 71 7.31 -1.37 13.59
N LYS A 72 8.17 -0.41 13.26
CA LYS A 72 7.88 1.03 13.47
C LYS A 72 6.63 1.47 12.71
N SER A 73 6.49 1.06 11.46
CA SER A 73 5.30 1.37 10.65
C SER A 73 4.01 0.82 11.30
N LEU A 74 4.05 -0.41 11.82
CA LEU A 74 2.93 -1.02 12.50
C LEU A 74 2.58 -0.30 13.82
N MET A 75 3.58 0.16 14.56
CA MET A 75 3.37 0.96 15.78
C MET A 75 2.70 2.30 15.49
N ILE A 76 3.09 2.97 14.40
CA ILE A 76 2.45 4.21 13.95
C ILE A 76 0.99 3.95 13.54
N GLU A 77 0.73 2.87 12.79
CA GLU A 77 -0.62 2.47 12.41
C GLU A 77 -1.50 2.21 13.64
N ALA A 78 -1.01 1.42 14.59
CA ALA A 78 -1.71 1.13 15.83
C ALA A 78 -2.02 2.40 16.65
N ARG A 79 -1.09 3.35 16.69
CA ARG A 79 -1.30 4.64 17.32
C ARG A 79 -2.42 5.45 16.65
N LEU A 80 -2.39 5.57 15.33
CA LEU A 80 -3.40 6.30 14.56
C LEU A 80 -4.80 5.69 14.76
N GLU A 81 -4.89 4.37 14.87
CA GLU A 81 -6.16 3.70 15.14
C GLU A 81 -6.69 3.99 16.56
N LEU A 82 -5.81 4.02 17.57
CA LEU A 82 -6.21 4.45 18.91
C LEU A 82 -6.68 5.91 18.95
N GLU A 83 -5.99 6.81 18.23
CA GLU A 83 -6.40 8.21 18.12
C GLU A 83 -7.75 8.34 17.38
N SER A 84 -7.98 7.54 16.33
CA SER A 84 -9.27 7.45 15.66
C SER A 84 -10.38 6.95 16.58
N TRP A 85 -10.10 5.93 17.39
CA TRP A 85 -11.04 5.41 18.38
C TRP A 85 -11.38 6.42 19.44
N ALA A 86 -10.40 7.18 19.91
CA ALA A 86 -10.64 8.27 20.87
C ALA A 86 -11.56 9.35 20.27
N ALA A 87 -11.36 9.70 19.01
CA ALA A 87 -12.23 10.65 18.31
C ALA A 87 -13.68 10.13 18.19
N VAL A 88 -13.85 8.83 17.88
CA VAL A 88 -15.19 8.19 17.87
C VAL A 88 -15.81 8.19 19.26
N GLN A 89 -15.03 7.91 20.30
CA GLN A 89 -15.50 7.97 21.70
C GLN A 89 -16.01 9.37 22.04
N GLU A 90 -15.27 10.43 21.68
CA GLU A 90 -15.72 11.80 21.92
C GLU A 90 -17.00 12.13 21.14
N GLN A 91 -17.10 11.68 19.91
CA GLN A 91 -18.33 11.84 19.10
C GLN A 91 -19.54 11.14 19.76
N GLN A 92 -19.36 9.92 20.28
CA GLN A 92 -20.42 9.19 20.98
C GLN A 92 -20.79 9.88 22.31
N ARG A 93 -19.79 10.40 23.04
CA ARG A 93 -20.04 11.15 24.27
C ARG A 93 -20.88 12.41 24.01
N LEU A 94 -20.59 13.15 22.95
CA LEU A 94 -21.38 14.32 22.57
C LEU A 94 -22.84 13.97 22.21
N GLY A 95 -23.05 12.82 21.57
CA GLY A 95 -24.38 12.35 21.14
C GLY A 95 -25.17 11.63 22.25
N LYS A 96 -24.51 10.77 23.04
CA LYS A 96 -25.14 9.88 24.05
C LYS A 96 -24.90 10.33 25.49
N GLY A 97 -24.08 11.34 25.73
CA GLY A 97 -23.68 11.80 27.06
C GLY A 97 -22.67 10.90 27.77
N ARG A 98 -22.23 9.80 27.16
CA ARG A 98 -21.29 8.83 27.73
C ARG A 98 -20.43 8.18 26.66
N TYR A 99 -19.30 7.64 27.08
CA TYR A 99 -18.44 6.81 26.25
C TYR A 99 -19.07 5.42 26.02
N VAL A 100 -18.78 4.80 24.89
CA VAL A 100 -19.30 3.49 24.51
C VAL A 100 -18.33 2.37 24.83
N ARG A 101 -18.84 1.15 24.96
CA ARG A 101 -18.03 -0.05 25.21
C ARG A 101 -17.22 -0.46 23.98
N LEU A 102 -16.15 -1.22 24.21
CA LEU A 102 -15.25 -1.70 23.15
C LEU A 102 -15.99 -2.41 22.02
N SER A 103 -16.98 -3.25 22.33
CA SER A 103 -17.76 -3.97 21.32
C SER A 103 -18.57 -3.03 20.39
N GLU A 104 -19.11 -1.93 20.95
CA GLU A 104 -19.80 -0.92 20.13
C GLU A 104 -18.78 -0.11 19.31
N LEU A 105 -17.62 0.19 19.89
CA LEU A 105 -16.55 0.92 19.24
C LEU A 105 -15.99 0.16 18.04
N GLU A 106 -15.72 -1.14 18.20
CA GLU A 106 -15.28 -2.01 17.12
C GLU A 106 -16.33 -2.17 16.00
N ALA A 107 -17.61 -2.12 16.34
CA ALA A 107 -18.67 -2.15 15.34
C ALA A 107 -18.75 -0.86 14.51
N ILE A 108 -18.44 0.30 15.13
CA ILE A 108 -18.45 1.61 14.45
C ILE A 108 -17.18 1.82 13.64
N ALA A 109 -16.03 1.51 14.23
CA ALA A 109 -14.71 1.73 13.66
C ALA A 109 -13.84 0.47 13.87
N PRO A 110 -13.95 -0.54 12.99
CA PRO A 110 -13.15 -1.75 13.12
C PRO A 110 -11.67 -1.46 12.89
N LEU A 111 -10.81 -2.08 13.69
CA LEU A 111 -9.37 -2.03 13.49
C LEU A 111 -8.96 -2.62 12.15
N SER A 112 -7.89 -2.12 11.56
CA SER A 112 -7.30 -2.70 10.36
C SER A 112 -6.93 -4.16 10.60
N GLN A 113 -6.95 -4.96 9.53
CA GLN A 113 -6.62 -6.38 9.62
C GLN A 113 -5.19 -6.60 10.15
N ARG A 114 -4.29 -5.69 9.82
CA ARG A 114 -2.87 -5.77 10.22
C ARG A 114 -2.71 -5.53 11.72
N VAL A 115 -3.33 -4.50 12.28
CA VAL A 115 -3.32 -4.20 13.72
C VAL A 115 -4.02 -5.30 14.49
N ARG A 116 -5.21 -5.72 14.08
CA ARG A 116 -5.99 -6.78 14.73
C ARG A 116 -5.28 -8.15 14.77
N ARG A 117 -4.44 -8.45 13.78
CA ARG A 117 -3.64 -9.70 13.78
C ARG A 117 -2.46 -9.67 14.74
N THR A 118 -2.01 -8.47 15.11
CA THR A 118 -0.80 -8.29 15.91
C THR A 118 -1.09 -7.83 17.32
N PHE A 119 -2.20 -7.11 17.53
CA PHE A 119 -2.57 -6.55 18.82
C PHE A 119 -3.94 -7.02 19.28
N THR A 120 -4.08 -7.19 20.60
CA THR A 120 -5.36 -7.33 21.28
C THR A 120 -5.77 -5.97 21.82
N ALA A 121 -7.02 -5.59 21.59
CA ALA A 121 -7.58 -4.35 22.11
C ALA A 121 -8.21 -4.59 23.48
N HIS A 122 -7.92 -3.69 24.40
CA HIS A 122 -8.51 -3.64 25.73
C HIS A 122 -9.07 -2.26 25.99
N GLN A 123 -10.18 -2.20 26.72
CA GLN A 123 -10.76 -0.96 27.19
C GLN A 123 -11.05 -1.05 28.69
N MET A 124 -10.64 -0.04 29.41
CA MET A 124 -11.13 0.25 30.75
C MET A 124 -12.09 1.43 30.65
N LEU A 125 -13.33 1.22 31.06
CA LEU A 125 -14.38 2.24 31.07
C LEU A 125 -14.81 2.44 32.52
N SER A 126 -14.93 3.69 32.94
CA SER A 126 -15.47 4.00 34.30
C SER A 126 -16.96 3.63 34.39
N ASP A 127 -17.45 3.34 35.59
CA ASP A 127 -18.83 2.94 35.82
C ASP A 127 -19.84 4.04 35.46
N ASP A 128 -19.44 5.30 35.58
CA ASP A 128 -20.22 6.47 35.17
C ASP A 128 -20.18 6.72 33.64
N GLY A 129 -19.32 6.02 32.92
CA GLY A 129 -19.11 6.18 31.47
C GLY A 129 -18.50 7.52 31.08
N LEU A 130 -17.84 8.23 32.00
CA LEU A 130 -17.27 9.56 31.78
C LEU A 130 -15.74 9.55 31.56
N SER A 131 -15.09 8.39 31.74
CA SER A 131 -13.67 8.24 31.45
C SER A 131 -13.39 6.87 30.80
N PHE A 132 -12.39 6.83 29.94
CA PHE A 132 -11.93 5.59 29.30
C PHE A 132 -10.41 5.56 29.21
N GLN A 133 -9.89 4.35 29.13
CA GLN A 133 -8.53 4.07 28.68
C GLN A 133 -8.60 2.95 27.65
N LEU A 134 -8.09 3.23 26.46
CA LEU A 134 -7.90 2.26 25.37
C LEU A 134 -6.47 1.76 25.41
N ARG A 135 -6.27 0.48 25.18
CA ARG A 135 -4.96 -0.15 25.15
C ARG A 135 -4.90 -1.18 24.04
N LEU A 136 -3.82 -1.13 23.27
CA LEU A 136 -3.45 -2.18 22.32
C LEU A 136 -2.22 -2.91 22.85
N GLU A 137 -2.35 -4.21 23.04
CA GLU A 137 -1.31 -5.09 23.56
C GLU A 137 -0.88 -6.08 22.48
N PRO A 138 0.42 -6.17 22.13
CA PRO A 138 0.89 -7.11 21.11
C PRO A 138 0.70 -8.54 21.58
N HIS A 139 0.30 -9.45 20.68
CA HIS A 139 0.12 -10.88 20.96
C HIS A 139 1.44 -11.55 21.33
N ASP A 140 2.52 -11.15 20.67
CA ASP A 140 3.87 -11.66 20.94
C ASP A 140 4.68 -10.61 21.65
N ALA A 141 5.39 -11.02 22.70
CA ALA A 141 6.34 -10.18 23.42
C ALA A 141 7.59 -9.92 22.57
N ASN A 142 7.40 -9.19 21.48
CA ASN A 142 8.51 -8.77 20.62
C ASN A 142 9.09 -7.46 21.16
N VAL A 143 10.39 -7.40 21.34
CA VAL A 143 11.11 -6.21 21.81
C VAL A 143 10.82 -4.95 20.98
N LEU A 144 10.45 -5.11 19.73
CA LEU A 144 10.13 -4.01 18.81
C LEU A 144 8.68 -3.53 18.88
N LEU A 145 7.76 -4.32 19.45
CA LEU A 145 6.35 -3.99 19.59
C LEU A 145 6.03 -3.81 21.07
N GLN A 146 5.59 -2.62 21.44
CA GLN A 146 5.27 -2.29 22.81
C GLN A 146 3.78 -2.02 22.96
N PRO A 147 3.17 -2.30 24.11
CA PRO A 147 1.82 -1.92 24.37
C PRO A 147 1.66 -0.40 24.34
N ILE A 148 0.58 0.06 23.71
CA ILE A 148 0.24 1.47 23.59
C ILE A 148 -1.10 1.68 24.30
N SER A 149 -1.21 2.71 25.11
CA SER A 149 -2.48 3.10 25.70
C SER A 149 -2.78 4.58 25.48
N LEU A 150 -4.05 4.91 25.38
CA LEU A 150 -4.58 6.26 25.23
C LEU A 150 -5.72 6.47 26.20
N ASN A 151 -5.68 7.54 26.96
CA ASN A 151 -6.74 7.89 27.89
C ASN A 151 -7.70 8.96 27.29
N HIS A 152 -8.79 9.24 28.02
CA HIS A 152 -9.80 10.22 27.60
C HIS A 152 -9.28 11.67 27.54
N TRP A 153 -8.11 11.98 28.06
CA TRP A 153 -7.44 13.28 27.91
C TRP A 153 -6.56 13.35 26.66
N GLY A 154 -6.54 12.30 25.83
CA GLY A 154 -5.66 12.24 24.65
C GLY A 154 -4.19 11.98 24.99
N GLN A 155 -3.88 11.59 26.23
CA GLN A 155 -2.53 11.27 26.64
C GLN A 155 -2.18 9.86 26.19
N LEU A 156 -1.18 9.78 25.34
CA LEU A 156 -0.64 8.52 24.82
C LEU A 156 0.47 8.05 25.76
N GLN A 157 0.34 6.85 26.27
CA GLN A 157 1.34 6.20 27.11
C GLN A 157 1.83 4.95 26.37
N THR A 158 3.12 4.91 26.08
CA THR A 158 3.82 3.68 25.75
C THR A 158 4.40 3.18 27.08
N SER A 159 3.88 2.07 27.60
CA SER A 159 4.41 1.52 28.84
C SER A 159 5.79 0.96 28.59
N PHE A 160 6.84 1.72 28.91
CA PHE A 160 8.10 1.14 29.30
C PHE A 160 7.86 0.45 30.66
N SER A 161 7.75 -0.86 30.65
CA SER A 161 7.93 -1.65 31.84
C SER A 161 9.41 -1.64 32.15
N TRP A 162 9.82 -0.98 33.22
CA TRP A 162 11.14 -1.07 33.84
C TRP A 162 11.31 -2.45 34.47
#